data_b5226d4c450299fb7797bb2ba3e3e793
#
_entry.id   b5226d4c450299fb7797bb2ba3e3e793
#
_cell.length_a   1.000
_cell.length_b   1.000
_cell.length_c   1.000
_cell.angle_alpha   90.00
_cell.angle_beta   90.00
_cell.angle_gamma   90.00
#
_symmetry.space_group_name_H-M   'P 1'
#
loop_
_entity.id
_entity.type
_entity.pdbx_description
1 polymer ?
#
loop_
_entity_poly.entity_id
_entity_poly.type
_entity_poly.pdbx_seq_one_letter_code
_entity_poly.pdbx_strand_id
1 'polypeptide(L)'
;MKPSDKKAEAITFGVELETTIPVLSGVVVGNYHNGISVRAGIATGSTAPLNAPTFNGECWRAERDGSIRARADRTACEFVSPILSGSDGVQHLIEFVEWANAIGANVNASCGCHITVGVASIIGTEDLQAMSDFARKLAHITRWHAMSLYGQTGTGRHLNRYSHMLSDDVGKLVRQMHRRKDPNRKLRAARDCGRGM
;
A
#
# COMPACT_ATOMS: atom_id res chain seq x y z
N MET A 1 4.53 25.52 -12.80
CA MET A 1 4.54 24.54 -11.69
C MET A 1 5.47 25.05 -10.59
N LYS A 2 4.99 25.13 -9.36
CA LYS A 2 5.79 25.60 -8.21
C LYS A 2 6.89 24.56 -7.89
N PRO A 3 8.02 24.96 -7.25
CA PRO A 3 9.05 23.99 -6.85
C PRO A 3 8.54 22.86 -5.94
N SER A 4 7.54 23.13 -5.11
CA SER A 4 6.84 22.14 -4.30
C SER A 4 6.14 21.06 -5.13
N ASP A 5 5.54 21.46 -6.25
CA ASP A 5 4.78 20.56 -7.12
C ASP A 5 5.72 19.60 -7.86
N LYS A 6 6.88 20.11 -8.32
CA LYS A 6 7.94 19.27 -8.93
C LYS A 6 8.45 18.19 -7.97
N LYS A 7 8.59 18.52 -6.68
CA LYS A 7 9.00 17.53 -5.66
C LYS A 7 7.92 16.51 -5.39
N ALA A 8 6.65 16.90 -5.39
CA ALA A 8 5.52 15.98 -5.22
C ALA A 8 5.41 14.99 -6.39
N GLU A 9 5.61 15.46 -7.63
CA GLU A 9 5.61 14.59 -8.82
C GLU A 9 6.77 13.58 -8.85
N ALA A 10 7.86 13.86 -8.15
CA ALA A 10 9.01 12.95 -8.05
C ALA A 10 8.85 11.88 -6.95
N ILE A 11 7.81 11.96 -6.12
CA ILE A 11 7.55 10.95 -5.08
C ILE A 11 7.06 9.66 -5.73
N THR A 12 7.77 8.58 -5.46
CA THR A 12 7.34 7.23 -5.85
C THR A 12 6.57 6.57 -4.73
N PHE A 13 5.61 5.72 -5.10
CA PHE A 13 4.86 4.93 -4.13
C PHE A 13 4.44 3.58 -4.72
N GLY A 14 4.19 2.62 -3.85
CA GLY A 14 3.59 1.34 -4.19
C GLY A 14 2.30 1.15 -3.40
N VAL A 15 1.37 0.41 -3.98
CA VAL A 15 0.07 0.11 -3.36
C VAL A 15 -0.17 -1.39 -3.37
N GLU A 16 -0.59 -1.94 -2.25
CA GLU A 16 -1.07 -3.30 -2.10
C GLU A 16 -2.55 -3.25 -1.71
N LEU A 17 -3.40 -3.85 -2.54
CA LEU A 17 -4.85 -3.87 -2.36
C LEU A 17 -5.29 -5.30 -2.04
N GLU A 18 -5.61 -5.56 -0.78
CA GLU A 18 -6.19 -6.83 -0.37
C GLU A 18 -7.66 -6.88 -0.72
N THR A 19 -8.04 -7.89 -1.50
CA THR A 19 -9.39 -8.05 -2.03
C THR A 19 -9.83 -9.52 -2.04
N THR A 20 -11.08 -9.74 -2.39
CA THR A 20 -11.55 -11.04 -2.87
C THR A 20 -12.11 -10.84 -4.29
N ILE A 21 -11.78 -11.74 -5.20
CA ILE A 21 -12.26 -11.71 -6.59
C ILE A 21 -13.13 -12.94 -6.87
N PRO A 22 -14.12 -12.88 -7.79
CA PRO A 22 -14.87 -14.05 -8.21
C PRO A 22 -13.92 -15.13 -8.77
N VAL A 23 -14.19 -16.40 -8.50
CA VAL A 23 -13.42 -17.51 -9.08
C VAL A 23 -13.42 -17.45 -10.61
N LEU A 24 -14.50 -16.93 -11.22
CA LEU A 24 -14.66 -16.77 -12.67
C LEU A 24 -14.14 -15.43 -13.21
N SER A 25 -13.42 -14.65 -12.41
CA SER A 25 -12.86 -13.35 -12.85
C SER A 25 -11.79 -13.47 -13.94
N GLY A 26 -11.30 -14.67 -14.23
CA GLY A 26 -10.21 -14.89 -15.19
C GLY A 26 -8.83 -14.43 -14.72
N VAL A 27 -8.72 -13.83 -13.53
CA VAL A 27 -7.43 -13.41 -12.98
C VAL A 27 -6.72 -14.59 -12.35
N VAL A 28 -5.48 -14.83 -12.79
CA VAL A 28 -4.60 -15.85 -12.22
C VAL A 28 -3.88 -15.25 -11.02
N VAL A 29 -4.06 -15.86 -9.85
CA VAL A 29 -3.44 -15.42 -8.59
C VAL A 29 -2.23 -16.29 -8.28
N GLY A 30 -1.05 -15.68 -8.19
CA GLY A 30 0.21 -16.34 -7.85
C GLY A 30 0.33 -16.70 -6.37
N ASN A 31 1.48 -17.22 -6.00
CA ASN A 31 1.80 -17.49 -4.59
C ASN A 31 2.24 -16.21 -3.87
N TYR A 32 2.25 -16.26 -2.54
CA TYR A 32 2.73 -15.17 -1.68
C TYR A 32 4.16 -14.73 -2.08
N HIS A 33 4.37 -13.43 -2.29
CA HIS A 33 5.60 -12.82 -2.81
C HIS A 33 6.07 -13.32 -4.19
N ASN A 34 5.22 -14.07 -4.89
CA ASN A 34 5.48 -14.53 -6.25
C ASN A 34 4.22 -14.32 -7.10
N GLY A 35 3.77 -13.08 -7.14
CA GLY A 35 2.58 -12.65 -7.85
C GLY A 35 2.71 -12.81 -9.36
N ILE A 36 1.59 -13.05 -10.03
CA ILE A 36 1.49 -13.17 -11.49
C ILE A 36 1.00 -11.84 -12.07
N SER A 37 1.60 -11.41 -13.18
CA SER A 37 1.21 -10.18 -13.88
C SER A 37 -0.24 -10.23 -14.32
N VAL A 38 -1.00 -9.22 -13.93
CA VAL A 38 -2.42 -9.06 -14.28
C VAL A 38 -2.51 -8.37 -15.64
N ARG A 39 -2.95 -9.08 -16.64
CA ARG A 39 -3.10 -8.55 -18.01
C ARG A 39 -4.56 -8.27 -18.37
N ALA A 40 -5.46 -9.12 -17.91
CA ALA A 40 -6.89 -8.99 -18.15
C ALA A 40 -7.68 -9.71 -17.06
N GLY A 41 -8.96 -9.40 -16.98
CA GLY A 41 -9.98 -10.11 -16.21
C GLY A 41 -11.26 -10.20 -16.99
N ILE A 42 -12.29 -10.81 -16.43
CA ILE A 42 -13.63 -10.89 -17.03
C ILE A 42 -14.58 -10.03 -16.20
N ALA A 43 -15.16 -9.02 -16.82
CA ALA A 43 -16.12 -8.16 -16.13
C ALA A 43 -17.37 -8.96 -15.69
N THR A 44 -17.95 -8.60 -14.57
CA THR A 44 -19.16 -9.22 -14.04
C THR A 44 -20.30 -9.11 -15.07
N GLY A 45 -20.91 -10.24 -15.40
CA GLY A 45 -21.97 -10.30 -16.40
C GLY A 45 -21.48 -10.30 -17.86
N SER A 46 -20.18 -10.44 -18.10
CA SER A 46 -19.55 -10.51 -19.42
C SER A 46 -18.86 -11.87 -19.62
N THR A 47 -18.58 -12.18 -20.89
CA THR A 47 -17.69 -13.29 -21.29
C THR A 47 -16.43 -12.80 -21.99
N ALA A 48 -16.39 -11.50 -22.34
CA ALA A 48 -15.25 -10.90 -23.00
C ALA A 48 -14.17 -10.48 -22.00
N PRO A 49 -12.88 -10.64 -22.33
CA PRO A 49 -11.79 -10.12 -21.52
C PRO A 49 -11.85 -8.60 -21.41
N LEU A 50 -11.58 -8.08 -20.21
CA LEU A 50 -11.36 -6.67 -19.92
C LEU A 50 -9.87 -6.48 -19.58
N ASN A 51 -9.16 -5.75 -20.43
CA ASN A 51 -7.74 -5.50 -20.22
C ASN A 51 -7.50 -4.72 -18.91
N ALA A 52 -6.52 -5.17 -18.13
CA ALA A 52 -6.07 -4.45 -16.96
C ALA A 52 -5.21 -3.25 -17.38
N PRO A 53 -5.32 -2.09 -16.71
CA PRO A 53 -4.46 -0.96 -16.98
C PRO A 53 -3.01 -1.25 -16.58
N THR A 54 -2.05 -0.66 -17.30
CA THR A 54 -0.61 -0.75 -17.04
C THR A 54 -0.03 0.64 -16.80
N PHE A 55 0.96 0.73 -15.92
CA PHE A 55 1.67 1.98 -15.65
C PHE A 55 3.07 1.92 -16.25
N ASN A 56 3.38 2.80 -17.20
CA ASN A 56 4.66 2.80 -17.93
C ASN A 56 5.01 1.43 -18.57
N GLY A 57 3.98 0.68 -19.03
CA GLY A 57 4.14 -0.66 -19.59
C GLY A 57 4.25 -1.78 -18.55
N GLU A 58 4.29 -1.46 -17.26
CA GLU A 58 4.33 -2.44 -16.18
C GLU A 58 2.92 -2.84 -15.72
N CYS A 59 2.74 -4.14 -15.45
CA CYS A 59 1.48 -4.69 -14.96
C CYS A 59 1.44 -4.69 -13.44
N TRP A 60 0.25 -4.57 -12.89
CA TRP A 60 -0.03 -5.01 -11.51
C TRP A 60 0.21 -6.52 -11.38
N ARG A 61 0.45 -6.97 -10.19
CA ARG A 61 0.62 -8.40 -9.88
C ARG A 61 -0.50 -8.85 -8.94
N ALA A 62 -0.98 -10.07 -9.15
CA ALA A 62 -1.95 -10.71 -8.26
C ALA A 62 -1.27 -11.85 -7.52
N GLU A 63 -1.34 -11.83 -6.20
CA GLU A 63 -0.77 -12.87 -5.34
C GLU A 63 -1.71 -13.26 -4.19
N ARG A 64 -1.45 -14.40 -3.56
CA ARG A 64 -2.22 -14.86 -2.40
C ARG A 64 -1.70 -14.20 -1.14
N ASP A 65 -2.62 -13.72 -0.32
CA ASP A 65 -2.37 -13.40 1.08
C ASP A 65 -3.23 -14.30 1.98
N GLY A 66 -2.58 -15.00 2.90
CA GLY A 66 -3.24 -15.93 3.83
C GLY A 66 -4.06 -15.23 4.93
N SER A 67 -3.96 -13.91 5.07
CA SER A 67 -4.76 -13.11 6.01
C SER A 67 -6.17 -12.85 5.48
N ILE A 68 -6.36 -12.90 4.15
CA ILE A 68 -7.61 -12.58 3.48
C ILE A 68 -8.57 -13.78 3.56
N ARG A 69 -9.76 -13.56 4.10
CA ARG A 69 -10.82 -14.56 4.17
C ARG A 69 -11.75 -14.44 2.98
N ALA A 70 -11.70 -15.42 2.08
CA ALA A 70 -12.59 -15.51 0.94
C ALA A 70 -13.71 -16.55 1.17
N ARG A 71 -14.89 -16.29 0.60
CA ARG A 71 -15.98 -17.28 0.51
C ARG A 71 -15.64 -18.31 -0.59
N ALA A 72 -16.38 -19.42 -0.64
CA ALA A 72 -16.13 -20.52 -1.58
C ALA A 72 -16.24 -20.09 -3.07
N ASP A 73 -17.07 -19.09 -3.37
CA ASP A 73 -17.28 -18.52 -4.71
C ASP A 73 -16.24 -17.45 -5.09
N ARG A 74 -15.26 -17.19 -4.20
CA ARG A 74 -14.27 -16.11 -4.36
C ARG A 74 -12.86 -16.59 -4.03
N THR A 75 -11.89 -15.94 -4.61
CA THR A 75 -10.46 -16.15 -4.36
C THR A 75 -9.90 -14.97 -3.57
N ALA A 76 -9.11 -15.25 -2.53
CA ALA A 76 -8.31 -14.25 -1.85
C ALA A 76 -7.23 -13.74 -2.79
N CYS A 77 -7.11 -12.43 -2.94
CA CYS A 77 -6.20 -11.81 -3.90
C CYS A 77 -5.68 -10.49 -3.32
N GLU A 78 -4.37 -10.36 -3.28
CA GLU A 78 -3.68 -9.10 -3.09
C GLU A 78 -3.17 -8.61 -4.44
N PHE A 79 -3.58 -7.41 -4.83
CA PHE A 79 -3.05 -6.73 -6.01
C PHE A 79 -1.91 -5.82 -5.60
N VAL A 80 -0.72 -6.08 -6.14
CA VAL A 80 0.49 -5.29 -5.90
C VAL A 80 0.77 -4.42 -7.11
N SER A 81 0.86 -3.11 -6.91
CA SER A 81 1.11 -2.16 -7.99
C SER A 81 2.54 -2.22 -8.52
N PRO A 82 2.80 -1.80 -9.76
CA PRO A 82 4.11 -1.32 -10.14
C PRO A 82 4.51 -0.11 -9.29
N ILE A 83 5.73 0.39 -9.46
CA ILE A 83 6.15 1.65 -8.83
C ILE A 83 5.42 2.81 -9.51
N LEU A 84 4.53 3.44 -8.76
CA LEU A 84 3.75 4.60 -9.19
C LEU A 84 4.48 5.89 -8.83
N SER A 85 4.17 7.00 -9.53
CA SER A 85 4.75 8.31 -9.22
C SER A 85 3.81 9.45 -9.60
N GLY A 86 3.87 10.52 -8.81
CA GLY A 86 3.17 11.77 -9.08
C GLY A 86 1.65 11.64 -9.25
N SER A 87 1.09 12.62 -9.90
CA SER A 87 -0.34 12.68 -10.25
C SER A 87 -0.77 11.56 -11.18
N ASP A 88 0.08 11.21 -12.14
CA ASP A 88 -0.20 10.13 -13.10
C ASP A 88 -0.32 8.77 -12.40
N GLY A 89 0.53 8.53 -11.39
CA GLY A 89 0.45 7.33 -10.56
C GLY A 89 -0.85 7.27 -9.75
N VAL A 90 -1.33 8.41 -9.24
CA VAL A 90 -2.62 8.48 -8.53
C VAL A 90 -3.78 8.22 -9.49
N GLN A 91 -3.76 8.81 -10.68
CA GLN A 91 -4.78 8.58 -11.70
C GLN A 91 -4.82 7.12 -12.12
N HIS A 92 -3.66 6.51 -12.35
CA HIS A 92 -3.54 5.10 -12.68
C HIS A 92 -4.10 4.17 -11.56
N LEU A 93 -3.88 4.51 -10.29
CA LEU A 93 -4.48 3.79 -9.17
C LEU A 93 -6.01 3.80 -9.25
N ILE A 94 -6.61 4.95 -9.57
CA ILE A 94 -8.06 5.08 -9.74
C ILE A 94 -8.54 4.17 -10.86
N GLU A 95 -7.89 4.20 -12.02
CA GLU A 95 -8.23 3.35 -13.19
C GLU A 95 -8.13 1.85 -12.84
N PHE A 96 -7.12 1.46 -12.08
CA PHE A 96 -6.98 0.08 -11.65
C PHE A 96 -8.08 -0.34 -10.67
N VAL A 97 -8.47 0.52 -9.74
CA VAL A 97 -9.59 0.27 -8.81
C VAL A 97 -10.91 0.15 -9.57
N GLU A 98 -11.15 0.99 -10.57
CA GLU A 98 -12.32 0.90 -11.44
C GLU A 98 -12.35 -0.42 -12.23
N TRP A 99 -11.21 -0.82 -12.79
CA TRP A 99 -11.06 -2.12 -13.44
C TRP A 99 -11.33 -3.28 -12.46
N ALA A 100 -10.73 -3.24 -11.26
CA ALA A 100 -10.92 -4.25 -10.24
C ALA A 100 -12.41 -4.38 -9.83
N ASN A 101 -13.10 -3.25 -9.68
CA ASN A 101 -14.54 -3.24 -9.41
C ASN A 101 -15.32 -3.87 -10.57
N ALA A 102 -14.96 -3.57 -11.83
CA ALA A 102 -15.63 -4.11 -13.01
C ALA A 102 -15.53 -5.65 -13.10
N ILE A 103 -14.41 -6.25 -12.69
CA ILE A 103 -14.25 -7.71 -12.61
C ILE A 103 -14.88 -8.31 -11.34
N GLY A 104 -15.56 -7.50 -10.53
CA GLY A 104 -16.27 -7.93 -9.33
C GLY A 104 -15.37 -8.11 -8.10
N ALA A 105 -14.21 -7.46 -8.04
CA ALA A 105 -13.44 -7.41 -6.80
C ALA A 105 -14.26 -6.80 -5.66
N ASN A 106 -14.07 -7.31 -4.45
CA ASN A 106 -14.78 -6.84 -3.27
C ASN A 106 -13.88 -6.92 -2.04
N VAL A 107 -14.18 -6.11 -1.06
CA VAL A 107 -13.45 -6.04 0.21
C VAL A 107 -14.32 -6.53 1.37
N ASN A 108 -13.68 -7.07 2.38
CA ASN A 108 -14.35 -7.45 3.63
C ASN A 108 -13.49 -7.03 4.84
N ALA A 109 -13.91 -7.39 6.04
CA ALA A 109 -13.21 -7.00 7.28
C ALA A 109 -11.77 -7.55 7.39
N SER A 110 -11.38 -8.54 6.60
CA SER A 110 -10.01 -9.08 6.58
C SER A 110 -9.10 -8.40 5.54
N CYS A 111 -9.67 -7.60 4.62
CA CYS A 111 -8.88 -6.93 3.57
C CYS A 111 -8.24 -5.64 4.09
N GLY A 112 -7.06 -5.31 3.64
CA GLY A 112 -6.31 -4.08 3.91
C GLY A 112 -5.98 -3.31 2.63
N CYS A 113 -5.42 -2.11 2.83
CA CYS A 113 -4.77 -1.34 1.78
C CYS A 113 -3.46 -0.81 2.37
N HIS A 114 -2.34 -1.17 1.75
CA HIS A 114 -1.02 -0.72 2.15
C HIS A 114 -0.48 0.27 1.12
N ILE A 115 0.05 1.39 1.58
CA ILE A 115 0.71 2.37 0.72
C ILE A 115 2.14 2.54 1.22
N THR A 116 3.10 2.15 0.39
CA THR A 116 4.54 2.30 0.65
C THR A 116 5.04 3.51 -0.12
N VAL A 117 5.60 4.51 0.57
CA VAL A 117 6.12 5.73 -0.05
C VAL A 117 7.63 5.65 -0.16
N GLY A 118 8.16 5.86 -1.38
CA GLY A 118 9.58 5.91 -1.64
C GLY A 118 10.16 7.27 -1.24
N VAL A 119 10.92 7.29 -0.15
CA VAL A 119 11.46 8.53 0.42
C VAL A 119 12.92 8.78 0.02
N ALA A 120 13.59 7.80 -0.55
CA ALA A 120 15.01 7.87 -0.92
C ALA A 120 15.34 9.02 -1.89
N SER A 121 14.43 9.29 -2.84
CA SER A 121 14.58 10.40 -3.80
C SER A 121 14.44 11.79 -3.16
N ILE A 122 13.87 11.86 -1.95
CA ILE A 122 13.62 13.13 -1.24
C ILE A 122 14.75 13.47 -0.28
N ILE A 123 15.26 12.49 0.44
CA ILE A 123 16.20 12.70 1.56
C ILE A 123 17.58 12.09 1.34
N GLY A 124 17.80 11.37 0.22
CA GLY A 124 19.01 10.58 0.01
C GLY A 124 19.08 9.37 0.96
N THR A 125 19.67 8.29 0.50
CA THR A 125 19.77 7.04 1.28
C THR A 125 20.96 7.01 2.24
N GLU A 126 21.92 7.92 2.08
CA GLU A 126 23.20 7.93 2.82
C GLU A 126 23.19 8.83 4.05
N ASP A 127 22.29 9.82 4.11
CA ASP A 127 22.16 10.71 5.27
C ASP A 127 21.20 10.12 6.31
N LEU A 128 21.77 9.36 7.25
CA LEU A 128 21.01 8.72 8.33
C LEU A 128 20.35 9.74 9.29
N GLN A 129 20.92 10.93 9.44
CA GLN A 129 20.35 11.97 10.28
C GLN A 129 19.12 12.59 9.59
N ALA A 130 19.23 12.91 8.29
CA ALA A 130 18.11 13.39 7.50
C ALA A 130 16.97 12.38 7.45
N MET A 131 17.28 11.08 7.30
CA MET A 131 16.29 9.99 7.36
C MET A 131 15.60 9.92 8.73
N SER A 132 16.34 10.06 9.82
CA SER A 132 15.78 10.06 11.18
C SER A 132 14.85 11.26 11.42
N ASP A 133 15.25 12.44 11.00
CA ASP A 133 14.46 13.67 11.12
C ASP A 133 13.22 13.64 10.25
N PHE A 134 13.32 13.09 9.04
CA PHE A 134 12.17 12.88 8.16
C PHE A 134 11.18 11.88 8.78
N ALA A 135 11.65 10.73 9.27
CA ALA A 135 10.80 9.73 9.91
C ALA A 135 10.04 10.32 11.12
N ARG A 136 10.71 11.16 11.91
CA ARG A 136 10.08 11.87 13.04
C ARG A 136 9.00 12.84 12.58
N LYS A 137 9.27 13.65 11.54
CA LYS A 137 8.30 14.59 10.98
C LYS A 137 7.13 13.84 10.35
N LEU A 138 7.41 12.76 9.60
CA LEU A 138 6.38 11.92 8.98
C LEU A 138 5.48 11.28 10.04
N ALA A 139 6.04 10.74 11.12
CA ALA A 139 5.25 10.17 12.22
C ALA A 139 4.29 11.21 12.84
N HIS A 140 4.75 12.45 13.02
CA HIS A 140 3.91 13.54 13.50
C HIS A 140 2.76 13.88 12.53
N ILE A 141 3.08 14.06 11.25
CA ILE A 141 2.11 14.42 10.22
C ILE A 141 1.10 13.27 10.03
N THR A 142 1.59 12.04 9.92
CA THR A 142 0.73 10.86 9.70
C THR A 142 -0.25 10.68 10.85
N ARG A 143 0.15 10.93 12.09
CA ARG A 143 -0.76 10.83 13.23
C ARG A 143 -1.95 11.79 13.13
N TRP A 144 -1.71 13.05 12.78
CA TRP A 144 -2.78 14.05 12.61
C TRP A 144 -3.69 13.71 11.43
N HIS A 145 -3.11 13.32 10.30
CA HIS A 145 -3.87 13.00 9.09
C HIS A 145 -4.57 11.64 9.16
N ALA A 146 -3.99 10.66 9.87
CA ALA A 146 -4.62 9.35 10.02
C ALA A 146 -5.98 9.44 10.70
N MET A 147 -6.12 10.25 11.77
CA MET A 147 -7.43 10.45 12.41
C MET A 147 -8.45 11.07 11.47
N SER A 148 -8.05 12.06 10.68
CA SER A 148 -8.90 12.65 9.66
C SER A 148 -9.30 11.65 8.58
N LEU A 149 -8.33 10.85 8.09
CA LEU A 149 -8.57 9.83 7.07
C LEU A 149 -9.53 8.75 7.57
N TYR A 150 -9.31 8.21 8.77
CA TYR A 150 -10.22 7.21 9.35
C TYR A 150 -11.63 7.78 9.60
N GLY A 151 -11.72 9.04 10.02
CA GLY A 151 -13.01 9.74 10.17
C GLY A 151 -13.74 9.89 8.85
N GLN A 152 -13.04 10.28 7.77
CA GLN A 152 -13.63 10.46 6.44
C GLN A 152 -14.03 9.13 5.80
N THR A 153 -13.26 8.08 6.00
CA THR A 153 -13.57 6.75 5.45
C THR A 153 -14.59 5.98 6.29
N GLY A 154 -14.97 6.49 7.47
CA GLY A 154 -15.93 5.85 8.36
C GLY A 154 -15.48 4.48 8.90
N THR A 155 -14.19 4.18 8.84
CA THR A 155 -13.65 2.89 9.28
C THR A 155 -13.18 2.95 10.73
N GLY A 156 -13.49 1.93 11.53
CA GLY A 156 -12.92 1.73 12.87
C GLY A 156 -11.54 1.05 12.87
N ARG A 157 -10.87 1.01 11.74
CA ARG A 157 -9.63 0.22 11.56
C ARG A 157 -8.43 0.72 12.37
N HIS A 158 -8.42 1.96 12.78
CA HIS A 158 -7.40 2.48 13.71
C HIS A 158 -7.35 1.71 15.05
N LEU A 159 -8.39 0.92 15.36
CA LEU A 159 -8.45 0.02 16.52
C LEU A 159 -7.92 -1.39 16.21
N ASN A 160 -7.59 -1.69 14.95
CA ASN A 160 -7.09 -2.98 14.54
C ASN A 160 -5.58 -3.08 14.82
N ARG A 161 -5.13 -4.23 15.31
CA ARG A 161 -3.71 -4.48 15.62
C ARG A 161 -2.76 -4.29 14.43
N TYR A 162 -3.24 -4.38 13.19
CA TYR A 162 -2.45 -4.21 11.96
C TYR A 162 -2.40 -2.78 11.45
N SER A 163 -3.30 -1.92 11.92
CA SER A 163 -3.40 -0.51 11.51
C SER A 163 -3.45 0.44 12.71
N HIS A 164 -2.81 0.04 13.81
CA HIS A 164 -2.66 0.91 14.97
C HIS A 164 -1.96 2.20 14.59
N MET A 165 -2.51 3.28 15.06
CA MET A 165 -1.82 4.56 15.02
C MET A 165 -0.50 4.46 15.81
N LEU A 166 0.55 5.11 15.31
CA LEU A 166 1.79 5.26 16.05
C LEU A 166 1.48 5.79 17.47
N SER A 167 2.02 5.11 18.48
CA SER A 167 1.82 5.50 19.88
C SER A 167 2.29 6.93 20.13
N ASP A 168 1.76 7.55 21.18
CA ASP A 168 2.16 8.90 21.60
C ASP A 168 3.65 9.01 21.93
N ASP A 169 4.32 7.91 22.17
CA ASP A 169 5.73 7.86 22.48
C ASP A 169 6.62 7.74 21.24
N VAL A 170 6.41 8.66 20.27
CA VAL A 170 7.33 8.84 19.13
C VAL A 170 8.76 9.07 19.63
N GLY A 171 8.93 9.72 20.79
CA GLY A 171 10.21 9.90 21.44
C GLY A 171 10.88 8.57 21.83
N LYS A 172 10.14 7.58 22.28
CA LYS A 172 10.66 6.23 22.57
C LYS A 172 11.10 5.52 21.30
N LEU A 173 10.32 5.62 20.22
CA LEU A 173 10.66 5.09 18.92
C LEU A 173 11.97 5.68 18.39
N VAL A 174 12.10 7.02 18.41
CA VAL A 174 13.31 7.73 17.99
C VAL A 174 14.51 7.33 18.85
N ARG A 175 14.35 7.26 20.17
CA ARG A 175 15.43 6.79 21.07
C ARG A 175 15.86 5.35 20.77
N GLN A 176 14.93 4.46 20.43
CA GLN A 176 15.26 3.08 20.03
C GLN A 176 15.99 3.04 18.69
N MET A 177 15.62 3.88 17.72
CA MET A 177 16.32 4.02 16.45
C MET A 177 17.76 4.52 16.67
N HIS A 178 17.97 5.52 17.51
CA HIS A 178 19.32 6.06 17.81
C HIS A 178 20.23 5.07 18.56
N ARG A 179 19.67 4.18 19.38
CA ARG A 179 20.46 3.17 20.13
C ARG A 179 20.98 2.03 19.23
N ARG A 180 20.45 1.85 18.04
CA ARG A 180 20.87 0.78 17.14
C ARG A 180 21.91 1.32 16.15
N LYS A 181 23.13 0.80 16.21
CA LYS A 181 24.24 1.21 15.34
C LYS A 181 24.06 0.77 13.87
N ASP A 182 23.23 -0.25 13.62
CA ASP A 182 23.00 -0.81 12.29
C ASP A 182 21.76 -0.13 11.62
N PRO A 183 21.95 0.55 10.48
CA PRO A 183 20.88 1.22 9.76
C PRO A 183 19.71 0.30 9.39
N ASN A 184 20.00 -0.92 8.95
CA ASN A 184 18.99 -1.89 8.55
C ASN A 184 18.16 -2.38 9.76
N ARG A 185 18.78 -2.49 10.94
CA ARG A 185 18.07 -2.79 12.18
C ARG A 185 17.26 -1.60 12.70
N LYS A 186 17.67 -0.35 12.39
CA LYS A 186 16.86 0.85 12.68
C LYS A 186 15.58 0.87 11.88
N LEU A 187 15.65 0.62 10.57
CA LEU A 187 14.49 0.54 9.69
C LEU A 187 13.54 -0.61 10.07
N ARG A 188 14.09 -1.79 10.38
CA ARG A 188 13.30 -2.92 10.89
C ARG A 188 12.62 -2.60 12.22
N ALA A 189 13.31 -1.92 13.15
CA ALA A 189 12.71 -1.52 14.43
C ALA A 189 11.58 -0.51 14.25
N ALA A 190 11.67 0.43 13.30
CA ALA A 190 10.59 1.36 12.97
C ALA A 190 9.37 0.61 12.43
N ARG A 191 9.59 -0.39 11.57
CA ARG A 191 8.55 -1.28 11.03
C ARG A 191 7.91 -2.16 12.13
N ASP A 192 8.74 -2.70 13.04
CA ASP A 192 8.28 -3.63 14.08
C ASP A 192 7.58 -2.91 15.25
N CYS A 193 7.87 -1.63 15.49
CA CYS A 193 7.10 -0.82 16.46
C CYS A 193 5.65 -0.57 16.02
N GLY A 194 5.35 -0.67 14.73
CA GLY A 194 3.97 -0.66 14.23
C GLY A 194 3.25 -2.03 14.34
N ARG A 195 3.99 -3.11 14.64
CA ARG A 195 3.46 -4.48 14.69
C ARG A 195 3.39 -5.11 16.08
N GLY A 196 3.94 -4.44 17.08
CA GLY A 196 4.16 -5.08 18.39
C GLY A 196 3.66 -4.26 19.56
N MET A 197 2.38 -4.04 19.64
CA MET A 197 1.66 -3.83 20.91
C MET A 197 0.22 -4.29 20.75
#